data_0ea45284888fdfc74abddbc74cba092b
#
_entry.id   0ea45284888fdfc74abddbc74cba092b
#
_cell.length_a   1.000
_cell.length_b   1.000
_cell.length_c   1.000
_cell.angle_alpha   90.00
_cell.angle_beta   90.00
_cell.angle_gamma   90.00
#
_symmetry.space_group_name_H-M   'P 1'
#
loop_
_entity.id
_entity.type
_entity.pdbx_description
1 polymer ?
#
loop_
_entity_poly.entity_id
_entity_poly.type
_entity_poly.pdbx_seq_one_letter_code
_entity_poly.pdbx_strand_id
1 'polypeptide(L)'
;MKYTLLFCSMILSMFMSGCQTASLESYVNPGYNHASIKRVAILPISNSKLSAGNAAEVSSSFAKAVSRRNSSLVLISGSESVARLNSVGKADLWSEFLRNYSTGGIPNTTSIKEVAASLGVDAIIQGTIIEIKQEDSNGYSYPMTRVVLRYTMFNAADGAILWEVTGDGSIQPYSYKAVPIFEALKLANDKVLENLPL
;
A
#
# COMPACT_ATOMS: atom_id res chain seq x y z
N MET A 1 -44.93 8.91 20.00
CA MET A 1 -44.60 8.15 18.76
C MET A 1 -43.40 8.67 17.97
N LYS A 2 -43.05 9.96 17.93
CA LYS A 2 -41.90 10.49 17.16
C LYS A 2 -40.52 10.04 17.72
N TYR A 3 -40.37 9.87 19.02
CA TYR A 3 -39.10 9.50 19.63
C TYR A 3 -38.77 8.00 19.56
N THR A 4 -39.79 7.15 19.47
CA THR A 4 -39.62 5.68 19.31
C THR A 4 -39.06 5.32 17.94
N LEU A 5 -39.42 6.05 16.87
CA LEU A 5 -38.90 5.84 15.51
C LEU A 5 -37.43 6.27 15.38
N LEU A 6 -37.01 7.34 16.08
CA LEU A 6 -35.62 7.81 16.08
C LEU A 6 -34.70 6.83 16.81
N PHE A 7 -35.18 6.23 17.92
CA PHE A 7 -34.43 5.25 18.70
C PHE A 7 -34.24 3.93 17.94
N CYS A 8 -35.25 3.44 17.23
CA CYS A 8 -35.12 2.26 16.34
C CYS A 8 -34.16 2.48 15.18
N SER A 9 -34.13 3.69 14.59
CA SER A 9 -33.22 4.01 13.49
C SER A 9 -31.76 4.05 13.97
N MET A 10 -31.51 4.50 15.19
CA MET A 10 -30.16 4.58 15.77
C MET A 10 -29.61 3.21 16.21
N ILE A 11 -30.48 2.29 16.61
CA ILE A 11 -30.11 0.91 16.97
C ILE A 11 -29.83 0.09 15.70
N LEU A 12 -30.55 0.33 14.60
CA LEU A 12 -30.39 -0.42 13.36
C LEU A 12 -29.06 -0.11 12.65
N SER A 13 -28.48 1.08 12.86
CA SER A 13 -27.17 1.45 12.31
C SER A 13 -25.98 0.80 13.03
N MET A 14 -26.15 0.31 14.26
CA MET A 14 -25.08 -0.35 15.02
C MET A 14 -24.84 -1.82 14.62
N PHE A 15 -25.76 -2.45 13.91
CA PHE A 15 -25.65 -3.87 13.54
C PHE A 15 -25.01 -4.15 12.17
N MET A 16 -24.57 -3.11 11.45
CA MET A 16 -23.98 -3.27 10.11
C MET A 16 -22.45 -3.40 10.09
N SER A 17 -21.77 -3.32 11.23
CA SER A 17 -20.31 -3.45 11.30
C SER A 17 -19.90 -4.93 11.40
N GLY A 18 -19.50 -5.51 10.29
CA GLY A 18 -18.81 -6.79 10.27
C GLY A 18 -17.52 -6.76 11.09
N CYS A 19 -16.97 -7.92 11.41
CA CYS A 19 -15.69 -8.01 12.08
C CYS A 19 -14.59 -7.52 11.11
N GLN A 20 -13.85 -6.51 11.53
CA GLN A 20 -12.68 -5.98 10.81
C GLN A 20 -11.44 -6.23 11.66
N THR A 21 -10.42 -6.82 11.07
CA THR A 21 -9.14 -7.02 11.72
C THR A 21 -8.03 -6.42 10.88
N ALA A 22 -7.03 -5.85 11.55
CA ALA A 22 -5.83 -5.34 10.91
C ALA A 22 -4.61 -5.71 11.74
N SER A 23 -3.56 -6.20 11.10
CA SER A 23 -2.28 -6.49 11.71
C SER A 23 -1.16 -5.75 10.99
N LEU A 24 -0.02 -5.66 11.65
CA LEU A 24 1.15 -4.93 11.17
C LEU A 24 2.42 -5.75 11.41
N GLU A 25 3.27 -5.76 10.39
CA GLU A 25 4.67 -6.22 10.51
C GLU A 25 5.57 -5.11 9.99
N SER A 26 6.69 -4.84 10.67
CA SER A 26 7.62 -3.80 10.26
C SER A 26 9.07 -4.23 10.45
N TYR A 27 9.91 -3.79 9.51
CA TYR A 27 11.35 -3.89 9.56
C TYR A 27 11.95 -2.51 9.30
N VAL A 28 12.95 -2.12 10.09
CA VAL A 28 13.74 -0.91 9.86
C VAL A 28 15.20 -1.29 9.92
N ASN A 29 15.96 -0.94 8.87
CA ASN A 29 17.40 -1.17 8.84
C ASN A 29 18.09 -0.39 9.96
N PRO A 30 18.93 -1.02 10.78
CA PRO A 30 19.63 -0.32 11.88
C PRO A 30 20.49 0.86 11.44
N GLY A 31 20.97 0.85 10.18
CA GLY A 31 21.72 1.95 9.58
C GLY A 31 20.86 3.04 8.94
N TYR A 32 19.53 2.93 8.98
CA TYR A 32 18.64 3.91 8.38
C TYR A 32 18.70 5.24 9.11
N ASN A 33 19.07 6.28 8.36
CA ASN A 33 19.04 7.66 8.83
C ASN A 33 18.09 8.47 7.94
N HIS A 34 16.89 8.75 8.43
CA HIS A 34 15.87 9.52 7.69
C HIS A 34 16.36 10.93 7.29
N ALA A 35 17.30 11.53 8.06
CA ALA A 35 17.82 12.86 7.74
C ALA A 35 18.68 12.89 6.47
N SER A 36 19.22 11.75 6.03
CA SER A 36 20.01 11.65 4.80
C SER A 36 19.15 11.57 3.53
N ILE A 37 17.86 11.25 3.65
CA ILE A 37 16.93 11.13 2.52
C ILE A 37 16.21 12.46 2.35
N LYS A 38 16.30 13.06 1.16
CA LYS A 38 15.67 14.34 0.81
C LYS A 38 14.64 14.19 -0.31
N ARG A 39 14.93 13.33 -1.29
CA ARG A 39 14.09 13.15 -2.49
C ARG A 39 13.65 11.69 -2.59
N VAL A 40 12.36 11.46 -2.66
CA VAL A 40 11.77 10.13 -2.67
C VAL A 40 10.79 9.99 -3.83
N ALA A 41 10.94 8.94 -4.62
CA ALA A 41 9.92 8.55 -5.60
C ALA A 41 8.99 7.52 -4.96
N ILE A 42 7.69 7.75 -5.05
CA ILE A 42 6.66 6.78 -4.67
C ILE A 42 6.14 6.15 -5.97
N LEU A 43 6.38 4.86 -6.14
CA LEU A 43 5.93 4.15 -7.33
C LEU A 43 4.51 3.59 -7.13
N PRO A 44 3.70 3.52 -8.19
CA PRO A 44 2.31 3.11 -8.08
C PRO A 44 2.19 1.64 -7.68
N ILE A 45 1.17 1.34 -6.87
CA ILE A 45 0.75 -0.03 -6.62
C ILE A 45 0.17 -0.57 -7.93
N SER A 46 0.63 -1.76 -8.35
CA SER A 46 0.10 -2.44 -9.54
C SER A 46 -0.41 -3.82 -9.15
N ASN A 47 -1.66 -4.11 -9.52
CA ASN A 47 -2.24 -5.44 -9.38
C ASN A 47 -3.41 -5.60 -10.36
N SER A 48 -3.49 -6.76 -11.04
CA SER A 48 -4.52 -7.04 -12.04
C SER A 48 -5.96 -7.12 -11.49
N LYS A 49 -6.12 -7.31 -10.17
CA LYS A 49 -7.42 -7.34 -9.49
C LYS A 49 -7.91 -5.98 -9.03
N LEU A 50 -7.11 -4.92 -9.21
CA LEU A 50 -7.47 -3.54 -8.86
C LEU A 50 -7.77 -2.73 -10.11
N SER A 51 -8.78 -1.87 -10.03
CA SER A 51 -8.94 -0.81 -11.02
C SER A 51 -7.80 0.21 -10.89
N ALA A 52 -7.43 0.83 -12.00
CA ALA A 52 -6.42 1.90 -12.00
C ALA A 52 -6.80 3.05 -11.04
N GLY A 53 -8.11 3.37 -10.93
CA GLY A 53 -8.61 4.39 -10.00
C GLY A 53 -8.37 4.04 -8.54
N ASN A 54 -8.69 2.81 -8.13
CA ASN A 54 -8.48 2.34 -6.76
C ASN A 54 -6.99 2.32 -6.38
N ALA A 55 -6.14 1.83 -7.29
CA ALA A 55 -4.69 1.84 -7.09
C ALA A 55 -4.13 3.27 -6.95
N ALA A 56 -4.61 4.21 -7.77
CA ALA A 56 -4.22 5.61 -7.73
C ALA A 56 -4.68 6.30 -6.42
N GLU A 57 -5.90 6.00 -5.95
CA GLU A 57 -6.43 6.56 -4.70
C GLU A 57 -5.58 6.14 -3.49
N VAL A 58 -5.27 4.84 -3.36
CA VAL A 58 -4.43 4.33 -2.26
C VAL A 58 -3.02 4.91 -2.35
N SER A 59 -2.40 4.94 -3.53
CA SER A 59 -1.06 5.53 -3.72
C SER A 59 -1.05 7.02 -3.38
N SER A 60 -2.11 7.76 -3.72
CA SER A 60 -2.25 9.19 -3.37
C SER A 60 -2.44 9.41 -1.87
N SER A 61 -3.26 8.57 -1.21
CA SER A 61 -3.43 8.59 0.25
C SER A 61 -2.11 8.36 0.97
N PHE A 62 -1.34 7.37 0.53
CA PHE A 62 -0.02 7.08 1.04
C PHE A 62 0.94 8.27 0.86
N ALA A 63 1.05 8.83 -0.34
CA ALA A 63 1.93 9.98 -0.62
C ALA A 63 1.58 11.20 0.25
N LYS A 64 0.29 11.49 0.44
CA LYS A 64 -0.17 12.57 1.33
C LYS A 64 0.24 12.33 2.78
N ALA A 65 0.15 11.10 3.27
CA ALA A 65 0.54 10.76 4.63
C ALA A 65 2.06 10.88 4.85
N VAL A 66 2.87 10.41 3.89
CA VAL A 66 4.34 10.61 3.88
C VAL A 66 4.69 12.10 3.94
N SER A 67 4.08 12.93 3.08
CA SER A 67 4.31 14.38 3.05
C SER A 67 3.91 15.09 4.35
N ARG A 68 2.84 14.63 5.02
CA ARG A 68 2.43 15.20 6.31
C ARG A 68 3.37 14.85 7.44
N ARG A 69 3.92 13.63 7.45
CA ARG A 69 4.84 13.17 8.51
C ARG A 69 6.23 13.78 8.38
N ASN A 70 6.68 13.96 7.14
CA ASN A 70 7.98 14.57 6.87
C ASN A 70 7.86 15.57 5.73
N SER A 71 7.55 16.82 6.08
CA SER A 71 7.39 17.93 5.13
C SER A 71 8.71 18.38 4.46
N SER A 72 9.86 17.90 4.93
CA SER A 72 11.16 18.20 4.32
C SER A 72 11.47 17.30 3.11
N LEU A 73 10.69 16.22 2.91
CA LEU A 73 10.85 15.33 1.77
C LEU A 73 10.28 15.94 0.49
N VAL A 74 11.07 15.94 -0.56
CA VAL A 74 10.60 16.22 -1.93
C VAL A 74 10.09 14.91 -2.53
N LEU A 75 8.78 14.80 -2.71
CA LEU A 75 8.14 13.59 -3.24
C LEU A 75 7.90 13.70 -4.74
N ILE A 76 8.29 12.66 -5.48
CA ILE A 76 7.88 12.43 -6.86
C ILE A 76 6.70 11.47 -6.82
N SER A 77 5.56 11.88 -7.36
CA SER A 77 4.34 11.06 -7.36
C SER A 77 4.46 9.84 -8.25
N GLY A 78 3.58 8.84 -8.05
CA GLY A 78 3.58 7.63 -8.86
C GLY A 78 3.37 7.90 -10.35
N SER A 79 2.46 8.80 -10.72
CA SER A 79 2.22 9.16 -12.12
C SER A 79 3.43 9.88 -12.75
N GLU A 80 4.06 10.78 -12.02
CA GLU A 80 5.26 11.48 -12.47
C GLU A 80 6.46 10.51 -12.60
N SER A 81 6.63 9.60 -11.64
CA SER A 81 7.67 8.56 -11.70
C SER A 81 7.53 7.70 -12.95
N VAL A 82 6.32 7.23 -13.24
CA VAL A 82 6.05 6.43 -14.46
C VAL A 82 6.31 7.25 -15.73
N ALA A 83 5.87 8.51 -15.78
CA ALA A 83 6.11 9.37 -16.94
C ALA A 83 7.61 9.60 -17.19
N ARG A 84 8.40 9.85 -16.13
CA ARG A 84 9.86 10.00 -16.23
C ARG A 84 10.55 8.71 -16.68
N LEU A 85 10.18 7.54 -16.11
CA LEU A 85 10.74 6.25 -16.50
C LEU A 85 10.43 5.91 -17.96
N ASN A 86 9.23 6.20 -18.43
CA ASN A 86 8.86 6.03 -19.84
C ASN A 86 9.70 6.93 -20.74
N SER A 87 9.90 8.20 -20.38
CA SER A 87 10.67 9.15 -21.22
C SER A 87 12.13 8.78 -21.37
N VAL A 88 12.72 8.00 -20.45
CA VAL A 88 14.11 7.52 -20.50
C VAL A 88 14.22 6.02 -20.83
N GLY A 89 13.11 5.35 -21.20
CA GLY A 89 13.08 3.95 -21.57
C GLY A 89 13.41 2.97 -20.44
N LYS A 90 13.11 3.33 -19.17
CA LYS A 90 13.40 2.48 -17.99
C LYS A 90 12.16 1.87 -17.34
N ALA A 91 10.97 2.05 -17.94
CA ALA A 91 9.74 1.48 -17.40
C ALA A 91 9.74 -0.06 -17.41
N ASP A 92 10.29 -0.67 -18.49
CA ASP A 92 10.39 -2.13 -18.59
C ASP A 92 11.35 -2.70 -17.55
N LEU A 93 12.48 -2.04 -17.28
CA LEU A 93 13.42 -2.43 -16.23
C LEU A 93 12.74 -2.49 -14.86
N TRP A 94 11.89 -1.47 -14.55
CA TRP A 94 11.13 -1.46 -13.30
C TRP A 94 10.06 -2.54 -13.25
N SER A 95 9.36 -2.78 -14.36
CA SER A 95 8.33 -3.83 -14.46
C SER A 95 8.94 -5.22 -14.28
N GLU A 96 10.13 -5.46 -14.84
CA GLU A 96 10.88 -6.69 -14.63
C GLU A 96 11.35 -6.86 -13.19
N PHE A 97 11.89 -5.80 -12.58
CA PHE A 97 12.23 -5.79 -11.17
C PHE A 97 11.04 -6.19 -10.29
N LEU A 98 9.86 -5.57 -10.48
CA LEU A 98 8.66 -5.89 -9.70
C LEU A 98 8.25 -7.35 -9.83
N ARG A 99 8.28 -7.90 -11.04
CA ARG A 99 7.94 -9.30 -11.29
C ARG A 99 8.87 -10.25 -10.54
N ASN A 100 10.18 -10.00 -10.61
CA ASN A 100 11.19 -10.84 -9.97
C ASN A 100 11.16 -10.69 -8.45
N TYR A 101 11.00 -9.47 -7.94
CA TYR A 101 10.91 -9.18 -6.51
C TYR A 101 9.65 -9.78 -5.87
N SER A 102 8.49 -9.69 -6.54
CA SER A 102 7.24 -10.28 -6.04
C SER A 102 7.29 -11.81 -5.91
N THR A 103 8.13 -12.47 -6.72
CA THR A 103 8.25 -13.94 -6.72
C THR A 103 9.37 -14.42 -5.79
N GLY A 104 10.52 -13.74 -5.81
CA GLY A 104 11.72 -14.17 -5.10
C GLY A 104 11.99 -13.46 -3.77
N GLY A 105 11.38 -12.31 -3.53
CA GLY A 105 11.59 -11.50 -2.32
C GLY A 105 12.98 -10.85 -2.21
N ILE A 106 13.88 -11.12 -3.18
CA ILE A 106 15.25 -10.58 -3.17
C ILE A 106 15.33 -9.39 -4.13
N PRO A 107 15.68 -8.19 -3.65
CA PRO A 107 15.76 -7.01 -4.49
C PRO A 107 16.97 -7.07 -5.43
N ASN A 108 16.75 -6.77 -6.71
CA ASN A 108 17.86 -6.53 -7.64
C ASN A 108 18.39 -5.11 -7.44
N THR A 109 19.49 -4.99 -6.70
CA THR A 109 20.09 -3.70 -6.34
C THR A 109 20.52 -2.86 -7.53
N THR A 110 20.95 -3.51 -8.63
CA THR A 110 21.34 -2.81 -9.87
C THR A 110 20.14 -2.11 -10.50
N SER A 111 19.01 -2.80 -10.64
CA SER A 111 17.78 -2.21 -11.19
C SER A 111 17.28 -1.04 -10.34
N ILE A 112 17.33 -1.17 -9.00
CA ILE A 112 16.94 -0.09 -8.09
C ILE A 112 17.80 1.15 -8.30
N LYS A 113 19.13 0.98 -8.35
CA LYS A 113 20.08 2.08 -8.55
C LYS A 113 19.87 2.78 -9.89
N GLU A 114 19.68 2.04 -10.97
CA GLU A 114 19.43 2.60 -12.30
C GLU A 114 18.12 3.39 -12.34
N VAL A 115 17.05 2.86 -11.77
CA VAL A 115 15.74 3.53 -11.68
C VAL A 115 15.83 4.79 -10.81
N ALA A 116 16.46 4.71 -9.64
CA ALA A 116 16.64 5.85 -8.76
C ALA A 116 17.46 6.97 -9.40
N ALA A 117 18.54 6.63 -10.09
CA ALA A 117 19.35 7.58 -10.87
C ALA A 117 18.53 8.27 -11.96
N SER A 118 17.69 7.50 -12.69
CA SER A 118 16.81 8.04 -13.73
C SER A 118 15.76 8.99 -13.19
N LEU A 119 15.29 8.77 -11.95
CA LEU A 119 14.34 9.64 -11.26
C LEU A 119 15.02 10.79 -10.52
N GLY A 120 16.32 10.72 -10.27
CA GLY A 120 17.09 11.70 -9.53
C GLY A 120 16.69 11.78 -8.06
N VAL A 121 16.53 10.63 -7.40
CA VAL A 121 16.05 10.50 -6.02
C VAL A 121 17.06 9.77 -5.13
N ASP A 122 16.93 9.97 -3.80
CA ASP A 122 17.77 9.31 -2.79
C ASP A 122 17.18 7.96 -2.36
N ALA A 123 15.86 7.80 -2.54
CA ALA A 123 15.16 6.55 -2.22
C ALA A 123 13.91 6.35 -3.08
N ILE A 124 13.50 5.09 -3.20
CA ILE A 124 12.27 4.67 -3.88
C ILE A 124 11.37 3.96 -2.88
N ILE A 125 10.09 4.32 -2.83
CA ILE A 125 9.06 3.58 -2.10
C ILE A 125 8.19 2.84 -3.11
N GLN A 126 8.07 1.52 -2.94
CA GLN A 126 7.21 0.64 -3.74
C GLN A 126 6.15 0.01 -2.86
N GLY A 127 4.88 0.19 -3.24
CA GLY A 127 3.76 -0.57 -2.69
C GLY A 127 3.53 -1.86 -3.46
N THR A 128 3.45 -2.98 -2.76
CA THR A 128 3.24 -4.32 -3.34
C THR A 128 2.10 -5.03 -2.63
N ILE A 129 1.13 -5.55 -3.37
CA ILE A 129 0.10 -6.41 -2.82
C ILE A 129 0.64 -7.84 -2.77
N ILE A 130 0.78 -8.36 -1.56
CA ILE A 130 1.32 -9.70 -1.29
C ILE A 130 0.23 -10.75 -1.45
N GLU A 131 -0.98 -10.46 -0.96
CA GLU A 131 -2.11 -11.39 -0.98
C GLU A 131 -3.41 -10.64 -1.23
N ILE A 132 -4.28 -11.26 -2.02
CA ILE A 132 -5.71 -10.92 -2.11
C ILE A 132 -6.49 -12.21 -1.99
N LYS A 133 -7.32 -12.29 -0.95
CA LYS A 133 -8.28 -13.35 -0.75
C LYS A 133 -9.69 -12.75 -0.66
N GLN A 134 -10.62 -13.27 -1.47
CA GLN A 134 -12.02 -12.86 -1.45
C GLN A 134 -12.89 -14.11 -1.63
N GLU A 135 -13.72 -14.38 -0.65
CA GLU A 135 -14.57 -15.57 -0.59
C GLU A 135 -15.97 -15.18 -0.14
N ASP A 136 -16.98 -15.55 -0.92
CA ASP A 136 -18.37 -15.43 -0.51
C ASP A 136 -18.73 -16.55 0.49
N SER A 137 -19.83 -16.37 1.23
CA SER A 137 -20.35 -17.42 2.11
C SER A 137 -20.79 -18.64 1.29
N ASN A 138 -20.39 -19.82 1.75
CA ASN A 138 -20.84 -21.11 1.20
C ASN A 138 -21.84 -21.82 2.10
N GLY A 139 -22.41 -21.12 3.09
CA GLY A 139 -23.33 -21.67 4.09
C GLY A 139 -22.65 -22.29 5.32
N TYR A 140 -21.35 -22.57 5.26
CA TYR A 140 -20.54 -23.09 6.36
C TYR A 140 -19.48 -22.13 6.86
N SER A 141 -19.14 -21.10 6.07
CA SER A 141 -18.17 -20.06 6.40
C SER A 141 -18.75 -18.68 6.15
N TYR A 142 -18.30 -17.70 6.95
CA TYR A 142 -18.60 -16.29 6.69
C TYR A 142 -17.84 -15.81 5.45
N PRO A 143 -18.41 -14.88 4.67
CA PRO A 143 -17.69 -14.26 3.58
C PRO A 143 -16.51 -13.44 4.13
N MET A 144 -15.43 -13.39 3.38
CA MET A 144 -14.22 -12.68 3.80
C MET A 144 -13.54 -12.00 2.61
N THR A 145 -13.10 -10.78 2.83
CA THR A 145 -12.13 -10.12 1.94
C THR A 145 -10.90 -9.73 2.75
N ARG A 146 -9.73 -10.20 2.32
CA ARG A 146 -8.43 -9.92 2.93
C ARG A 146 -7.47 -9.38 1.89
N VAL A 147 -6.71 -8.35 2.26
CA VAL A 147 -5.62 -7.81 1.46
C VAL A 147 -4.39 -7.62 2.36
N VAL A 148 -3.25 -8.14 1.92
CA VAL A 148 -1.95 -7.88 2.54
C VAL A 148 -1.18 -6.94 1.64
N LEU A 149 -0.89 -5.73 2.14
CA LEU A 149 -0.19 -4.66 1.45
C LEU A 149 1.15 -4.39 2.15
N ARG A 150 2.22 -4.39 1.37
CA ARG A 150 3.56 -4.06 1.82
C ARG A 150 4.06 -2.80 1.14
N TYR A 151 4.66 -1.89 1.91
CA TYR A 151 5.51 -0.84 1.36
C TYR A 151 6.96 -1.09 1.74
N THR A 152 7.83 -0.99 0.76
CA THR A 152 9.28 -1.16 0.92
C THR A 152 9.98 0.10 0.43
N MET A 153 10.85 0.68 1.25
CA MET A 153 11.72 1.79 0.86
C MET A 153 13.13 1.26 0.56
N PHE A 154 13.58 1.55 -0.65
CA PHE A 154 14.91 1.17 -1.13
C PHE A 154 15.83 2.39 -1.18
N ASN A 155 17.07 2.21 -0.75
CA ASN A 155 18.13 3.19 -0.87
C ASN A 155 18.61 3.29 -2.34
N ALA A 156 18.72 4.49 -2.87
CA ALA A 156 19.20 4.72 -4.23
C ALA A 156 20.70 4.40 -4.40
N ALA A 157 21.50 4.57 -3.35
CA ALA A 157 22.94 4.44 -3.43
C ALA A 157 23.42 2.98 -3.59
N ASP A 158 22.79 2.06 -2.86
CA ASP A 158 23.21 0.65 -2.80
C ASP A 158 22.07 -0.35 -3.11
N GLY A 159 20.83 0.11 -3.21
CA GLY A 159 19.65 -0.72 -3.44
C GLY A 159 19.19 -1.49 -2.20
N ALA A 160 19.75 -1.21 -1.02
CA ALA A 160 19.36 -1.87 0.22
C ALA A 160 17.95 -1.47 0.67
N ILE A 161 17.27 -2.36 1.38
CA ILE A 161 16.01 -2.04 2.03
C ILE A 161 16.31 -1.16 3.26
N LEU A 162 15.75 0.05 3.27
CA LEU A 162 15.82 0.97 4.40
C LEU A 162 14.75 0.65 5.43
N TRP A 163 13.54 0.39 4.99
CA TRP A 163 12.46 -0.12 5.82
C TRP A 163 11.41 -0.85 4.99
N GLU A 164 10.66 -1.68 5.67
CA GLU A 164 9.52 -2.40 5.12
C GLU A 164 8.38 -2.41 6.14
N VAL A 165 7.17 -2.12 5.70
CA VAL A 165 5.97 -2.15 6.54
C VAL A 165 4.87 -2.89 5.80
N THR A 166 4.31 -3.92 6.44
CA THR A 166 3.24 -4.74 5.90
C THR A 166 1.99 -4.56 6.74
N GLY A 167 0.91 -4.13 6.11
CA GLY A 167 -0.43 -4.07 6.70
C GLY A 167 -1.32 -5.17 6.15
N ASP A 168 -2.04 -5.82 7.03
CA ASP A 168 -3.06 -6.84 6.71
C ASP A 168 -4.43 -6.27 7.05
N GLY A 169 -5.29 -6.13 6.07
CA GLY A 169 -6.67 -5.71 6.24
C GLY A 169 -7.63 -6.84 5.88
N SER A 170 -8.44 -7.27 6.85
CA SER A 170 -9.44 -8.31 6.67
C SER A 170 -10.82 -7.85 7.13
N ILE A 171 -11.84 -8.10 6.32
CA ILE A 171 -13.23 -7.72 6.59
C ILE A 171 -14.12 -8.94 6.42
N GLN A 172 -14.87 -9.26 7.47
CA GLN A 172 -15.91 -10.30 7.49
C GLN A 172 -17.27 -9.61 7.68
N PRO A 173 -18.03 -9.36 6.60
CA PRO A 173 -19.34 -8.73 6.72
C PRO A 173 -20.40 -9.71 7.24
N TYR A 174 -21.45 -9.16 7.85
CA TYR A 174 -22.65 -9.94 8.25
C TYR A 174 -23.60 -10.26 7.08
N SER A 175 -23.14 -10.12 5.83
CA SER A 175 -23.87 -10.45 4.61
C SER A 175 -23.43 -11.81 4.07
N TYR A 176 -24.11 -12.33 3.05
CA TYR A 176 -23.67 -13.56 2.35
C TYR A 176 -22.57 -13.30 1.32
N LYS A 177 -22.26 -12.03 1.01
CA LYS A 177 -21.27 -11.64 0.02
C LYS A 177 -20.09 -10.93 0.67
N ALA A 178 -18.91 -11.23 0.18
CA ALA A 178 -17.68 -10.53 0.53
C ALA A 178 -17.75 -9.04 0.10
N VAL A 179 -17.05 -8.18 0.84
CA VAL A 179 -16.93 -6.76 0.48
C VAL A 179 -15.97 -6.58 -0.70
N PRO A 180 -16.04 -5.44 -1.42
CA PRO A 180 -15.05 -5.12 -2.46
C PRO A 180 -13.61 -5.16 -1.93
N ILE A 181 -12.68 -5.66 -2.75
CA ILE A 181 -11.24 -5.74 -2.44
C ILE A 181 -10.69 -4.39 -1.99
N PHE A 182 -11.19 -3.30 -2.57
CA PHE A 182 -10.77 -1.94 -2.26
C PHE A 182 -10.96 -1.55 -0.78
N GLU A 183 -12.02 -2.02 -0.13
CA GLU A 183 -12.27 -1.73 1.29
C GLU A 183 -11.21 -2.39 2.20
N ALA A 184 -10.88 -3.65 1.95
CA ALA A 184 -9.81 -4.34 2.68
C ALA A 184 -8.42 -3.74 2.37
N LEU A 185 -8.20 -3.28 1.14
CA LEU A 185 -6.97 -2.59 0.75
C LEU A 185 -6.81 -1.26 1.49
N LYS A 186 -7.89 -0.49 1.65
CA LYS A 186 -7.87 0.74 2.46
C LYS A 186 -7.50 0.45 3.91
N LEU A 187 -8.14 -0.56 4.51
CA LEU A 187 -7.84 -0.97 5.89
C LEU A 187 -6.36 -1.37 6.06
N ALA A 188 -5.80 -2.16 5.11
CA ALA A 188 -4.38 -2.52 5.11
C ALA A 188 -3.48 -1.28 4.98
N ASN A 189 -3.83 -0.35 4.08
CA ASN A 189 -3.08 0.89 3.88
C ASN A 189 -3.11 1.78 5.12
N ASP A 190 -4.27 1.96 5.75
CA ASP A 190 -4.41 2.76 6.95
C ASP A 190 -3.56 2.20 8.10
N LYS A 191 -3.48 0.87 8.20
CA LYS A 191 -2.63 0.19 9.17
C LYS A 191 -1.14 0.45 8.92
N VAL A 192 -0.68 0.42 7.68
CA VAL A 192 0.68 0.83 7.32
C VAL A 192 0.91 2.30 7.69
N LEU A 193 -0.05 3.18 7.37
CA LEU A 193 0.08 4.61 7.62
C LEU A 193 0.23 4.96 9.10
N GLU A 194 -0.32 4.19 10.02
CA GLU A 194 -0.16 4.41 11.47
C GLU A 194 1.31 4.28 11.91
N ASN A 195 2.13 3.48 11.21
CA ASN A 195 3.42 2.99 11.67
C ASN A 195 4.59 3.24 10.69
N LEU A 196 4.46 4.22 9.81
CA LEU A 196 5.55 4.57 8.88
C LEU A 196 6.78 5.08 9.64
N PRO A 197 7.97 4.52 9.40
CA PRO A 197 9.24 4.94 10.03
C PRO A 197 9.88 6.11 9.25
N LEU A 198 9.27 7.32 9.34
CA LEU A 198 9.67 8.53 8.61
C LEU A 198 10.07 9.66 9.53
#